data_e248d41eb86846a21158d31b90c11f13
#
_entry.id   e248d41eb86846a21158d31b90c11f13
#
_cell.length_a   1.000
_cell.length_b   1.000
_cell.length_c   1.000
_cell.angle_alpha   90.00
_cell.angle_beta   90.00
_cell.angle_gamma   90.00
#
_symmetry.space_group_name_H-M   'P 1'
#
loop_
_entity.id
_entity.type
_entity.pdbx_description
1 polymer ?
#
loop_
_entity_poly.entity_id
_entity_poly.type
_entity_poly.pdbx_seq_one_letter_code
_entity_poly.pdbx_strand_id
1 'polypeptide(L)'
;GALNHLGIKHYRVAGDFHEPAVLNKLLAYARCGAVVTQLNGQKYGLIGGRSLGMYSAVVSMQDWQKQFGVDIEHLDQSEILRIGETIPQEQVDKAMAWLEEHVKKIHYDGRQLTPEKLQLQIRHYEAIKQIIREHHYDFVGVKCHYEMSRHYCTQCISAAFCNDPYDWDGPKEPVVYACEADCDAALTMQILKLLTHDPVIFMDVRHYDADHDVMVFCNCGSQSTYYCLLYTSDAADDLIGV
;
A
#
# COMPACT_ATOMS: atom_id res chain seq x y z
N GLY A 1 4.58 34.62 -23.38
CA GLY A 1 3.22 35.09 -23.16
C GLY A 1 2.94 35.43 -21.69
N ALA A 2 1.74 35.89 -21.36
CA ALA A 2 1.37 36.37 -20.01
C ALA A 2 1.66 35.38 -18.90
N LEU A 3 1.38 34.09 -19.09
CA LEU A 3 1.67 33.04 -18.09
C LEU A 3 3.15 32.93 -17.74
N ASN A 4 4.04 33.07 -18.74
CA ASN A 4 5.48 33.09 -18.48
C ASN A 4 5.92 34.31 -17.67
N HIS A 5 5.37 35.49 -17.95
CA HIS A 5 5.64 36.69 -17.15
C HIS A 5 5.19 36.58 -15.71
N LEU A 6 4.09 35.84 -15.47
CA LEU A 6 3.56 35.57 -14.13
C LEU A 6 4.25 34.39 -13.42
N GLY A 7 5.24 33.74 -14.07
CA GLY A 7 5.91 32.57 -13.50
C GLY A 7 5.00 31.33 -13.35
N ILE A 8 3.84 31.33 -14.01
CA ILE A 8 2.88 30.23 -13.90
C ILE A 8 3.33 29.07 -14.80
N LYS A 9 3.54 27.91 -14.17
CA LYS A 9 3.79 26.66 -14.89
C LYS A 9 2.56 26.31 -15.73
N HIS A 10 2.78 26.06 -17.02
CA HIS A 10 1.69 25.73 -17.94
C HIS A 10 2.17 24.75 -19.00
N TYR A 11 1.24 23.99 -19.54
CA TYR A 11 1.45 23.11 -20.67
C TYR A 11 0.67 23.64 -21.88
N ARG A 12 1.30 23.65 -23.04
CA ARG A 12 0.69 24.14 -24.27
C ARG A 12 0.44 22.98 -25.21
N VAL A 13 -0.82 22.81 -25.62
CA VAL A 13 -1.24 21.86 -26.64
C VAL A 13 -1.82 22.64 -27.81
N ALA A 14 -1.45 22.30 -29.03
CA ALA A 14 -1.99 22.87 -30.27
C ALA A 14 -2.73 21.78 -31.05
N GLY A 15 -3.83 22.12 -31.70
CA GLY A 15 -4.66 21.22 -32.49
C GLY A 15 -6.13 21.30 -32.08
N ASP A 16 -6.97 20.53 -32.77
CA ASP A 16 -8.40 20.41 -32.43
C ASP A 16 -8.55 19.47 -31.24
N PHE A 17 -9.27 19.92 -30.21
CA PHE A 17 -9.53 19.11 -29.00
C PHE A 17 -10.42 17.88 -29.25
N HIS A 18 -11.10 17.79 -30.40
CA HIS A 18 -11.81 16.59 -30.83
C HIS A 18 -10.86 15.51 -31.36
N GLU A 19 -9.61 15.86 -31.70
CA GLU A 19 -8.61 14.88 -32.08
C GLU A 19 -8.15 14.08 -30.86
N PRO A 20 -8.22 12.73 -30.91
CA PRO A 20 -7.83 11.88 -29.76
C PRO A 20 -6.45 12.16 -29.20
N ALA A 21 -5.48 12.46 -30.09
CA ALA A 21 -4.10 12.76 -29.69
C ALA A 21 -3.98 14.07 -28.90
N VAL A 22 -4.79 15.08 -29.21
CA VAL A 22 -4.85 16.36 -28.50
C VAL A 22 -5.58 16.18 -27.19
N LEU A 23 -6.76 15.53 -27.22
CA LEU A 23 -7.57 15.26 -26.03
C LEU A 23 -6.79 14.45 -24.98
N ASN A 24 -6.09 13.39 -25.40
CA ASN A 24 -5.29 12.56 -24.48
C ASN A 24 -4.20 13.37 -23.74
N LYS A 25 -3.55 14.31 -24.43
CA LYS A 25 -2.56 15.20 -23.79
C LYS A 25 -3.20 16.13 -22.75
N LEU A 26 -4.37 16.67 -23.06
CA LEU A 26 -5.11 17.53 -22.13
C LEU A 26 -5.56 16.74 -20.91
N LEU A 27 -6.12 15.55 -21.11
CA LEU A 27 -6.57 14.66 -20.03
C LEU A 27 -5.41 14.21 -19.14
N ALA A 28 -4.26 13.85 -19.73
CA ALA A 28 -3.06 13.48 -18.97
C ALA A 28 -2.61 14.63 -18.06
N TYR A 29 -2.54 15.85 -18.61
CA TYR A 29 -2.17 17.04 -17.83
C TYR A 29 -3.18 17.33 -16.71
N ALA A 30 -4.48 17.24 -17.00
CA ALA A 30 -5.53 17.46 -16.03
C ALA A 30 -5.49 16.42 -14.89
N ARG A 31 -5.27 15.13 -15.22
CA ARG A 31 -5.12 14.05 -14.23
C ARG A 31 -3.91 14.30 -13.33
N CYS A 32 -2.76 14.66 -13.90
CA CYS A 32 -1.58 15.00 -13.10
C CYS A 32 -1.86 16.18 -12.16
N GLY A 33 -2.55 17.22 -12.65
CA GLY A 33 -2.94 18.37 -11.82
C GLY A 33 -3.89 17.98 -10.69
N ALA A 34 -4.83 17.07 -10.94
CA ALA A 34 -5.73 16.54 -9.92
C ALA A 34 -4.96 15.78 -8.84
N VAL A 35 -4.00 14.94 -9.22
CA VAL A 35 -3.15 14.20 -8.26
C VAL A 35 -2.34 15.15 -7.38
N VAL A 36 -1.70 16.16 -7.97
CA VAL A 36 -0.95 17.17 -7.20
C VAL A 36 -1.85 17.88 -6.18
N THR A 37 -3.10 18.18 -6.58
CA THR A 37 -4.06 18.81 -5.68
C THR A 37 -4.52 17.88 -4.57
N GLN A 38 -4.75 16.59 -4.88
CA GLN A 38 -5.21 15.60 -3.92
C GLN A 38 -4.13 15.19 -2.92
N LEU A 39 -2.85 15.15 -3.34
CA LEU A 39 -1.73 14.89 -2.44
C LEU A 39 -1.55 16.00 -1.40
N ASN A 40 -1.81 17.24 -1.79
CA ASN A 40 -1.60 18.38 -0.91
C ASN A 40 -2.57 18.34 0.29
N GLY A 41 -2.00 18.22 1.47
CA GLY A 41 -2.72 18.10 2.73
C GLY A 41 -2.91 16.64 3.18
N GLN A 42 -2.45 15.66 2.42
CA GLN A 42 -2.46 14.27 2.86
C GLN A 42 -1.45 14.01 3.97
N LYS A 43 -1.70 12.94 4.74
CA LYS A 43 -0.91 12.53 5.88
C LYS A 43 -0.42 11.09 5.69
N TYR A 44 0.91 10.93 5.76
CA TYR A 44 1.57 9.63 5.72
C TYR A 44 1.90 9.14 7.12
N GLY A 45 1.46 7.94 7.47
CA GLY A 45 1.82 7.25 8.70
C GLY A 45 3.05 6.39 8.51
N LEU A 46 4.20 6.81 9.07
CA LEU A 46 5.43 6.02 9.08
C LEU A 46 5.51 5.23 10.39
N ILE A 47 5.23 3.93 10.33
CA ILE A 47 5.12 3.07 11.51
C ILE A 47 6.36 2.19 11.65
N GLY A 48 7.14 2.40 12.72
CA GLY A 48 8.31 1.61 13.07
C GLY A 48 9.64 2.10 12.51
N GLY A 49 9.65 3.09 11.63
CA GLY A 49 10.86 3.74 11.13
C GLY A 49 11.64 2.92 10.10
N ARG A 50 12.96 3.16 10.01
CA ARG A 50 13.82 2.59 8.98
C ARG A 50 13.96 1.08 9.10
N SER A 51 13.52 0.33 8.10
CA SER A 51 13.66 -1.12 7.99
C SER A 51 14.94 -1.51 7.25
N LEU A 52 15.58 -2.60 7.69
CA LEU A 52 16.68 -3.28 6.97
C LEU A 52 17.86 -2.36 6.55
N GLY A 53 17.94 -1.16 7.11
CA GLY A 53 18.94 -0.18 6.70
C GLY A 53 18.66 0.47 5.34
N MET A 54 17.47 0.29 4.75
CA MET A 54 17.09 0.85 3.45
C MET A 54 17.10 2.38 3.48
N TYR A 55 17.64 2.98 2.43
CA TYR A 55 17.60 4.43 2.28
C TYR A 55 16.22 4.95 1.85
N SER A 56 15.45 4.15 1.12
CA SER A 56 14.06 4.45 0.73
C SER A 56 13.09 4.52 1.92
N ALA A 57 13.49 4.00 3.09
CA ALA A 57 12.76 4.14 4.35
C ALA A 57 13.21 5.37 5.18
N VAL A 58 14.01 6.25 4.60
CA VAL A 58 14.46 7.51 5.22
C VAL A 58 13.98 8.67 4.38
N VAL A 59 13.13 9.50 4.94
CA VAL A 59 12.50 10.60 4.23
C VAL A 59 12.77 11.92 4.94
N SER A 60 12.94 12.98 4.15
CA SER A 60 12.92 14.36 4.65
C SER A 60 11.48 14.85 4.71
N MET A 61 10.95 14.97 5.92
CA MET A 61 9.59 15.49 6.14
C MET A 61 9.41 16.89 5.54
N GLN A 62 10.42 17.74 5.65
CA GLN A 62 10.37 19.10 5.10
C GLN A 62 10.31 19.09 3.57
N ASP A 63 11.05 18.16 2.92
CA ASP A 63 11.04 18.07 1.47
C ASP A 63 9.70 17.52 0.95
N TRP A 64 9.12 16.54 1.63
CA TRP A 64 7.79 16.04 1.28
C TRP A 64 6.72 17.11 1.46
N GLN A 65 6.74 17.82 2.59
CA GLN A 65 5.82 18.93 2.82
C GLN A 65 5.97 20.01 1.75
N LYS A 66 7.19 20.37 1.40
CA LYS A 66 7.47 21.42 0.40
C LYS A 66 7.13 21.01 -1.01
N GLN A 67 7.41 19.77 -1.40
CA GLN A 67 7.27 19.31 -2.79
C GLN A 67 5.88 18.76 -3.10
N PHE A 68 5.29 18.05 -2.15
CA PHE A 68 4.03 17.30 -2.33
C PHE A 68 2.89 17.80 -1.44
N GLY A 69 3.21 18.60 -0.42
CA GLY A 69 2.24 19.03 0.59
C GLY A 69 1.80 17.91 1.53
N VAL A 70 2.57 16.81 1.60
CA VAL A 70 2.28 15.65 2.44
C VAL A 70 2.94 15.82 3.80
N ASP A 71 2.16 15.67 4.87
CA ASP A 71 2.67 15.58 6.23
C ASP A 71 3.06 14.15 6.60
N ILE A 72 4.07 13.98 7.46
CA ILE A 72 4.56 12.68 7.90
C ILE A 72 4.49 12.60 9.42
N GLU A 73 3.76 11.62 9.91
CA GLU A 73 3.74 11.29 11.34
C GLU A 73 4.45 9.97 11.59
N HIS A 74 5.38 9.99 12.56
CA HIS A 74 6.05 8.78 13.02
C HIS A 74 5.29 8.14 14.17
N LEU A 75 4.97 6.87 14.05
CA LEU A 75 4.32 6.08 15.09
C LEU A 75 5.17 4.86 15.45
N ASP A 76 5.23 4.54 16.72
CA ASP A 76 5.93 3.34 17.19
C ASP A 76 5.11 2.07 16.89
N GLN A 77 5.79 0.98 16.52
CA GLN A 77 5.17 -0.32 16.23
C GLN A 77 4.44 -0.93 17.44
N SER A 78 4.82 -0.55 18.66
CA SER A 78 4.16 -1.01 19.88
C SER A 78 2.67 -0.67 19.91
N GLU A 79 2.23 0.37 19.19
CA GLU A 79 0.81 0.70 19.07
C GLU A 79 0.02 -0.39 18.34
N ILE A 80 0.60 -1.03 17.32
CA ILE A 80 -0.02 -2.18 16.64
C ILE A 80 -0.22 -3.32 17.65
N LEU A 81 0.79 -3.61 18.47
CA LEU A 81 0.73 -4.66 19.48
C LEU A 81 -0.33 -4.35 20.55
N ARG A 82 -0.25 -3.15 21.13
CA ARG A 82 -1.16 -2.68 22.17
C ARG A 82 -2.63 -2.74 21.73
N ILE A 83 -2.93 -2.22 20.55
CA ILE A 83 -4.29 -2.23 20.01
C ILE A 83 -4.69 -3.65 19.62
N GLY A 84 -3.78 -4.42 19.00
CA GLY A 84 -4.01 -5.81 18.62
C GLY A 84 -4.47 -6.70 19.79
N GLU A 85 -3.95 -6.46 21.01
CA GLU A 85 -4.38 -7.16 22.23
C GLU A 85 -5.84 -6.85 22.62
N THR A 86 -6.36 -5.70 22.20
CA THR A 86 -7.74 -5.28 22.52
C THR A 86 -8.79 -5.75 21.51
N ILE A 87 -8.36 -6.28 20.35
CA ILE A 87 -9.27 -6.74 19.31
C ILE A 87 -10.09 -7.94 19.80
N PRO A 88 -11.43 -7.87 19.79
CA PRO A 88 -12.28 -8.95 20.27
C PRO A 88 -12.09 -10.24 19.47
N GLN A 89 -12.16 -11.38 20.16
CA GLN A 89 -12.01 -12.70 19.52
C GLN A 89 -13.08 -12.93 18.43
N GLU A 90 -14.29 -12.42 18.61
CA GLU A 90 -15.37 -12.52 17.62
C GLU A 90 -14.98 -11.91 16.24
N GLN A 91 -14.25 -10.79 16.24
CA GLN A 91 -13.76 -10.20 14.98
C GLN A 91 -12.70 -11.09 14.33
N VAL A 92 -11.82 -11.68 15.12
CA VAL A 92 -10.80 -12.62 14.63
C VAL A 92 -11.46 -13.88 14.05
N ASP A 93 -12.45 -14.42 14.72
CA ASP A 93 -13.17 -15.62 14.29
C ASP A 93 -13.94 -15.36 12.98
N LYS A 94 -14.56 -14.19 12.84
CA LYS A 94 -15.19 -13.74 11.59
C LYS A 94 -14.20 -13.72 10.44
N ALA A 95 -13.02 -13.12 10.66
CA ALA A 95 -11.97 -13.03 9.64
C ALA A 95 -11.43 -14.42 9.26
N MET A 96 -11.21 -15.29 10.24
CA MET A 96 -10.77 -16.67 10.01
C MET A 96 -11.79 -17.45 9.16
N ALA A 97 -13.08 -17.36 9.51
CA ALA A 97 -14.14 -18.01 8.74
C ALA A 97 -14.21 -17.50 7.29
N TRP A 98 -14.05 -16.18 7.11
CA TRP A 98 -14.01 -15.58 5.78
C TRP A 98 -12.81 -16.08 4.97
N LEU A 99 -11.62 -16.15 5.56
CA LEU A 99 -10.43 -16.69 4.91
C LEU A 99 -10.60 -18.16 4.51
N GLU A 100 -11.18 -19.00 5.40
CA GLU A 100 -11.45 -20.39 5.10
C GLU A 100 -12.43 -20.59 3.94
N GLU A 101 -13.38 -19.67 3.76
CA GLU A 101 -14.34 -19.70 2.66
C GLU A 101 -13.76 -19.23 1.32
N HIS A 102 -12.91 -18.18 1.35
CA HIS A 102 -12.47 -17.47 0.15
C HIS A 102 -11.07 -17.87 -0.33
N VAL A 103 -10.24 -18.45 0.54
CA VAL A 103 -8.91 -18.94 0.19
C VAL A 103 -8.96 -20.42 -0.13
N LYS A 104 -8.51 -20.81 -1.33
CA LYS A 104 -8.56 -22.21 -1.79
C LYS A 104 -7.89 -23.18 -0.80
N LYS A 105 -6.78 -22.78 -0.19
CA LYS A 105 -6.05 -23.58 0.80
C LYS A 105 -5.12 -22.72 1.63
N ILE A 106 -5.15 -22.90 2.94
CA ILE A 106 -4.18 -22.32 3.87
C ILE A 106 -3.19 -23.42 4.26
N HIS A 107 -1.92 -23.21 3.95
CA HIS A 107 -0.87 -24.16 4.31
C HIS A 107 -0.24 -23.79 5.64
N TYR A 108 -0.64 -24.48 6.69
CA TYR A 108 0.01 -24.37 7.99
C TYR A 108 1.23 -25.31 8.06
N ASP A 109 2.42 -24.75 8.22
CA ASP A 109 3.67 -25.52 8.35
C ASP A 109 4.00 -25.86 9.81
N GLY A 110 3.17 -25.41 10.74
CA GLY A 110 3.29 -25.62 12.17
C GLY A 110 4.46 -24.86 12.83
N ARG A 111 5.16 -23.99 12.06
CA ARG A 111 6.33 -23.27 12.55
C ARG A 111 6.28 -21.79 12.17
N GLN A 112 6.27 -21.47 10.88
CA GLN A 112 6.25 -20.10 10.36
C GLN A 112 4.82 -19.57 10.33
N LEU A 113 3.91 -20.37 9.80
CA LEU A 113 2.47 -20.10 9.80
C LEU A 113 1.74 -21.16 10.60
N THR A 114 1.07 -20.73 11.67
CA THR A 114 0.14 -21.52 12.48
C THR A 114 -1.20 -20.79 12.57
N PRO A 115 -2.30 -21.47 12.96
CA PRO A 115 -3.56 -20.78 13.19
C PRO A 115 -3.45 -19.59 14.15
N GLU A 116 -2.65 -19.72 15.22
CA GLU A 116 -2.43 -18.66 16.20
C GLU A 116 -1.69 -17.47 15.60
N LYS A 117 -0.69 -17.72 14.74
CA LYS A 117 0.04 -16.65 14.03
C LYS A 117 -0.83 -15.96 13.01
N LEU A 118 -1.70 -16.68 12.31
CA LEU A 118 -2.66 -16.08 11.39
C LEU A 118 -3.67 -15.19 12.16
N GLN A 119 -4.20 -15.68 13.28
CA GLN A 119 -5.06 -14.87 14.16
C GLN A 119 -4.33 -13.61 14.65
N LEU A 120 -3.05 -13.70 14.98
CA LEU A 120 -2.24 -12.55 15.38
C LEU A 120 -2.07 -11.54 14.23
N GLN A 121 -1.83 -12.01 13.01
CA GLN A 121 -1.78 -11.14 11.82
C GLN A 121 -3.12 -10.42 11.58
N ILE A 122 -4.24 -11.12 11.77
CA ILE A 122 -5.60 -10.52 11.69
C ILE A 122 -5.75 -9.43 12.75
N ARG A 123 -5.36 -9.68 14.01
CA ARG A 123 -5.39 -8.67 15.06
C ARG A 123 -4.55 -7.45 14.73
N HIS A 124 -3.37 -7.63 14.14
CA HIS A 124 -2.51 -6.54 13.71
C HIS A 124 -3.15 -5.74 12.56
N TYR A 125 -3.80 -6.42 11.61
CA TYR A 125 -4.55 -5.73 10.55
C TYR A 125 -5.67 -4.86 11.11
N GLU A 126 -6.49 -5.39 12.02
CA GLU A 126 -7.55 -4.62 12.68
C GLU A 126 -6.98 -3.43 13.48
N ALA A 127 -5.85 -3.63 14.15
CA ALA A 127 -5.15 -2.55 14.84
C ALA A 127 -4.68 -1.45 13.87
N ILE A 128 -4.13 -1.83 12.72
CA ILE A 128 -3.69 -0.87 11.69
C ILE A 128 -4.89 -0.12 11.10
N LYS A 129 -6.03 -0.79 10.84
CA LYS A 129 -7.28 -0.13 10.43
C LYS A 129 -7.71 0.93 11.45
N GLN A 130 -7.63 0.60 12.73
CA GLN A 130 -7.96 1.55 13.80
C GLN A 130 -6.99 2.72 13.84
N ILE A 131 -5.68 2.48 13.78
CA ILE A 131 -4.63 3.51 13.73
C ILE A 131 -4.85 4.45 12.54
N ILE A 132 -5.09 3.93 11.35
CA ILE A 132 -5.35 4.72 10.14
C ILE A 132 -6.54 5.67 10.37
N ARG A 133 -7.62 5.18 10.97
CA ARG A 133 -8.82 5.98 11.25
C ARG A 133 -8.57 7.04 12.32
N GLU A 134 -7.94 6.68 13.42
CA GLU A 134 -7.71 7.58 14.57
C GLU A 134 -6.73 8.71 14.24
N HIS A 135 -5.68 8.41 13.47
CA HIS A 135 -4.67 9.37 13.06
C HIS A 135 -5.00 10.07 11.74
N HIS A 136 -6.06 9.65 11.06
CA HIS A 136 -6.44 10.18 9.73
C HIS A 136 -5.33 10.05 8.69
N TYR A 137 -4.68 8.88 8.63
CA TYR A 137 -3.68 8.62 7.61
C TYR A 137 -4.33 8.33 6.26
N ASP A 138 -3.84 9.00 5.20
CA ASP A 138 -4.25 8.74 3.83
C ASP A 138 -3.52 7.52 3.25
N PHE A 139 -2.30 7.29 3.70
CA PHE A 139 -1.49 6.12 3.36
C PHE A 139 -0.46 5.84 4.45
N VAL A 140 0.06 4.61 4.48
CA VAL A 140 0.97 4.16 5.53
C VAL A 140 2.13 3.35 4.99
N GLY A 141 3.22 3.32 5.75
CA GLY A 141 4.31 2.36 5.60
C GLY A 141 4.59 1.71 6.95
N VAL A 142 4.71 0.40 6.97
CA VAL A 142 4.91 -0.33 8.23
C VAL A 142 6.15 -1.21 8.14
N LYS A 143 7.06 -1.01 9.09
CA LYS A 143 8.24 -1.85 9.25
C LYS A 143 7.83 -3.23 9.76
N CYS A 144 8.28 -4.29 9.07
CA CYS A 144 8.06 -5.69 9.46
C CYS A 144 9.35 -6.34 9.96
N HIS A 145 10.42 -6.25 9.20
CA HIS A 145 11.70 -6.84 9.54
C HIS A 145 12.55 -5.90 10.42
N TYR A 146 13.16 -6.45 11.48
CA TYR A 146 13.10 -7.88 11.88
C TYR A 146 12.24 -8.09 13.12
N GLU A 147 11.90 -7.02 13.84
CA GLU A 147 11.31 -7.11 15.19
C GLU A 147 9.94 -7.78 15.14
N MET A 148 9.04 -7.31 14.26
CA MET A 148 7.70 -7.88 14.13
C MET A 148 7.76 -9.33 13.64
N SER A 149 8.47 -9.59 12.54
CA SER A 149 8.52 -10.93 11.93
C SER A 149 9.21 -11.98 12.80
N ARG A 150 10.20 -11.58 13.62
CA ARG A 150 10.93 -12.51 14.49
C ARG A 150 10.24 -12.79 15.82
N HIS A 151 9.64 -11.77 16.41
CA HIS A 151 9.16 -11.85 17.78
C HIS A 151 7.65 -12.01 17.87
N TYR A 152 6.92 -11.68 16.81
CA TYR A 152 5.46 -11.71 16.75
C TYR A 152 4.98 -12.47 15.52
N CYS A 153 4.63 -11.74 14.46
CA CYS A 153 4.25 -12.27 13.16
C CYS A 153 4.60 -11.29 12.02
N THR A 154 4.59 -11.77 10.79
CA THR A 154 4.73 -10.89 9.62
C THR A 154 3.51 -9.99 9.46
N GLN A 155 3.65 -8.90 8.67
CA GLN A 155 2.58 -7.94 8.42
C GLN A 155 1.96 -8.09 7.01
N CYS A 156 2.15 -9.24 6.39
CA CYS A 156 1.72 -9.48 5.00
C CYS A 156 0.20 -9.38 4.83
N ILE A 157 -0.58 -9.92 5.78
CA ILE A 157 -2.05 -9.79 5.78
C ILE A 157 -2.48 -8.33 5.84
N SER A 158 -1.83 -7.54 6.70
CA SER A 158 -2.10 -6.11 6.80
C SER A 158 -1.83 -5.37 5.50
N ALA A 159 -0.69 -5.67 4.86
CA ALA A 159 -0.33 -5.06 3.58
C ALA A 159 -1.29 -5.46 2.46
N ALA A 160 -1.63 -6.74 2.35
CA ALA A 160 -2.55 -7.24 1.33
C ALA A 160 -3.93 -6.56 1.46
N PHE A 161 -4.57 -6.69 2.61
CA PHE A 161 -5.94 -6.20 2.80
C PHE A 161 -6.05 -4.68 2.95
N CYS A 162 -5.01 -3.95 3.39
CA CYS A 162 -5.04 -2.49 3.29
C CYS A 162 -5.12 -2.04 1.82
N ASN A 163 -4.34 -2.64 0.94
CA ASN A 163 -4.30 -2.33 -0.48
C ASN A 163 -5.50 -2.89 -1.27
N ASP A 164 -6.30 -3.81 -0.70
CA ASP A 164 -7.47 -4.38 -1.34
C ASP A 164 -8.71 -3.47 -1.21
N PRO A 165 -9.64 -3.53 -2.19
CA PRO A 165 -10.92 -2.81 -2.13
C PRO A 165 -11.99 -3.56 -1.32
N TYR A 166 -11.62 -4.59 -0.59
CA TYR A 166 -12.49 -5.40 0.27
C TYR A 166 -11.68 -6.06 1.40
N ASP A 167 -12.35 -6.50 2.40
CA ASP A 167 -11.89 -7.44 3.42
C ASP A 167 -13.09 -8.26 3.94
N TRP A 168 -12.94 -8.95 5.07
CA TRP A 168 -14.03 -9.70 5.72
C TRP A 168 -15.18 -8.85 6.29
N ASP A 169 -15.05 -7.52 6.30
CA ASP A 169 -16.12 -6.58 6.62
C ASP A 169 -16.88 -6.14 5.36
N GLY A 170 -16.41 -6.49 4.18
CA GLY A 170 -16.99 -6.18 2.88
C GLY A 170 -16.19 -5.15 2.07
N PRO A 171 -16.82 -4.49 1.10
CA PRO A 171 -16.16 -3.49 0.27
C PRO A 171 -15.66 -2.29 1.08
N LYS A 172 -14.47 -1.79 0.74
CA LYS A 172 -13.85 -0.61 1.37
C LYS A 172 -12.99 0.15 0.37
N GLU A 173 -12.67 1.39 0.69
CA GLU A 173 -11.64 2.13 -0.02
C GLU A 173 -10.26 1.57 0.31
N PRO A 174 -9.42 1.22 -0.70
CA PRO A 174 -8.05 0.80 -0.46
C PRO A 174 -7.25 1.91 0.22
N VAL A 175 -6.45 1.56 1.20
CA VAL A 175 -5.45 2.46 1.79
C VAL A 175 -4.08 1.92 1.40
N VAL A 176 -3.28 2.74 0.75
CA VAL A 176 -1.93 2.35 0.37
C VAL A 176 -1.13 1.98 1.61
N TYR A 177 -0.59 0.77 1.58
CA TYR A 177 0.31 0.25 2.60
C TYR A 177 1.61 -0.21 1.93
N ALA A 178 2.70 0.48 2.22
CA ALA A 178 4.03 0.09 1.73
C ALA A 178 4.70 -0.86 2.71
N CYS A 179 5.19 -1.98 2.19
CA CYS A 179 5.97 -2.95 2.97
C CYS A 179 7.25 -2.30 3.48
N GLU A 180 7.72 -2.75 4.65
CA GLU A 180 8.98 -2.34 5.28
C GLU A 180 9.14 -0.82 5.50
N ALA A 181 8.03 -0.10 5.62
CA ALA A 181 8.05 1.36 5.77
C ALA A 181 8.83 2.10 4.66
N ASP A 182 8.81 1.52 3.43
CA ASP A 182 9.43 2.13 2.27
C ASP A 182 8.66 3.40 1.88
N CYS A 183 9.25 4.55 2.19
CA CYS A 183 8.61 5.85 1.98
C CYS A 183 8.51 6.20 0.49
N ASP A 184 9.55 5.90 -0.29
CA ASP A 184 9.58 6.19 -1.72
C ASP A 184 8.54 5.34 -2.46
N ALA A 185 8.43 4.06 -2.09
CA ALA A 185 7.37 3.18 -2.60
C ALA A 185 5.98 3.65 -2.16
N ALA A 186 5.80 4.02 -0.88
CA ALA A 186 4.52 4.52 -0.37
C ALA A 186 4.01 5.73 -1.16
N LEU A 187 4.87 6.72 -1.39
CA LEU A 187 4.51 7.91 -2.16
C LEU A 187 4.20 7.56 -3.62
N THR A 188 5.02 6.69 -4.23
CA THR A 188 4.80 6.23 -5.61
C THR A 188 3.47 5.49 -5.75
N MET A 189 3.16 4.57 -4.83
CA MET A 189 1.89 3.85 -4.79
C MET A 189 0.71 4.81 -4.62
N GLN A 190 0.84 5.80 -3.74
CA GLN A 190 -0.23 6.79 -3.52
C GLN A 190 -0.48 7.63 -4.76
N ILE A 191 0.57 8.07 -5.46
CA ILE A 191 0.46 8.76 -6.74
C ILE A 191 -0.26 7.88 -7.78
N LEU A 192 0.14 6.61 -7.90
CA LEU A 192 -0.48 5.68 -8.85
C LEU A 192 -1.94 5.43 -8.50
N LYS A 193 -2.29 5.21 -7.23
CA LYS A 193 -3.67 5.08 -6.77
C LYS A 193 -4.52 6.28 -7.15
N LEU A 194 -4.01 7.50 -6.91
CA LEU A 194 -4.72 8.74 -7.25
C LEU A 194 -4.86 8.98 -8.76
N LEU A 195 -3.95 8.40 -9.58
CA LEU A 195 -4.02 8.48 -11.04
C LEU A 195 -5.02 7.50 -11.64
N THR A 196 -5.08 6.29 -11.12
CA THR A 196 -5.83 5.17 -11.69
C THR A 196 -7.18 4.97 -11.02
N HIS A 197 -7.31 5.34 -9.75
CA HIS A 197 -8.43 5.02 -8.85
C HIS A 197 -8.60 3.50 -8.63
N ASP A 198 -7.54 2.73 -8.88
CA ASP A 198 -7.48 1.28 -8.68
C ASP A 198 -6.54 0.92 -7.53
N PRO A 199 -6.66 -0.28 -6.95
CA PRO A 199 -5.65 -0.82 -6.05
C PRO A 199 -4.26 -0.79 -6.68
N VAL A 200 -3.24 -0.67 -5.85
CA VAL A 200 -1.85 -0.66 -6.30
C VAL A 200 -1.06 -1.79 -5.65
N ILE A 201 -0.02 -2.24 -6.31
CA ILE A 201 0.82 -3.34 -5.85
C ILE A 201 2.19 -2.80 -5.44
N PHE A 202 2.66 -3.23 -4.26
CA PHE A 202 4.06 -3.06 -3.85
C PHE A 202 4.91 -4.18 -4.43
N MET A 203 5.96 -3.85 -5.18
CA MET A 203 6.87 -4.83 -5.75
C MET A 203 8.31 -4.34 -5.77
N ASP A 204 9.23 -5.26 -5.50
CA ASP A 204 10.67 -5.06 -5.67
C ASP A 204 11.10 -5.40 -7.10
N VAL A 205 11.88 -4.53 -7.72
CA VAL A 205 12.53 -4.82 -9.01
C VAL A 205 13.64 -5.82 -8.76
N ARG A 206 13.59 -6.99 -9.39
CA ARG A 206 14.60 -8.04 -9.26
C ARG A 206 15.65 -7.98 -10.34
N HIS A 207 15.24 -8.12 -11.57
CA HIS A 207 16.14 -8.05 -12.72
C HIS A 207 15.35 -7.82 -14.01
N TYR A 208 16.10 -7.49 -15.06
CA TYR A 208 15.60 -7.50 -16.42
C TYR A 208 16.03 -8.80 -17.11
N ASP A 209 15.07 -9.56 -17.60
CA ASP A 209 15.29 -10.75 -18.41
C ASP A 209 15.42 -10.30 -19.88
N ALA A 210 16.67 -10.23 -20.36
CA ALA A 210 16.96 -9.77 -21.70
C ALA A 210 16.55 -10.76 -22.81
N ASP A 211 16.45 -12.05 -22.49
CA ASP A 211 16.07 -13.08 -23.44
C ASP A 211 14.59 -13.04 -23.78
N HIS A 212 13.77 -12.57 -22.84
CA HIS A 212 12.31 -12.45 -22.99
C HIS A 212 11.82 -11.00 -23.07
N ASP A 213 12.70 -10.02 -22.95
CA ASP A 213 12.37 -8.58 -22.90
C ASP A 213 11.33 -8.24 -21.81
N VAL A 214 11.54 -8.76 -20.61
CA VAL A 214 10.64 -8.55 -19.46
C VAL A 214 11.36 -8.08 -18.20
N MET A 215 10.69 -7.22 -17.43
CA MET A 215 11.12 -6.88 -16.08
C MET A 215 10.52 -7.87 -15.10
N VAL A 216 11.37 -8.46 -14.25
CA VAL A 216 10.95 -9.36 -13.18
C VAL A 216 10.81 -8.59 -11.89
N PHE A 217 9.61 -8.66 -11.32
CA PHE A 217 9.27 -8.08 -10.04
C PHE A 217 8.93 -9.20 -9.04
N CYS A 218 9.13 -8.93 -7.77
CA CYS A 218 8.83 -9.87 -6.71
C CYS A 218 8.41 -9.13 -5.44
N ASN A 219 7.55 -9.76 -4.66
CA ASN A 219 7.24 -9.33 -3.30
C ASN A 219 7.21 -10.56 -2.39
N CYS A 220 7.45 -10.37 -1.11
CA CYS A 220 7.50 -11.45 -0.12
C CYS A 220 6.12 -11.85 0.45
N GLY A 221 5.00 -11.51 -0.21
CA GLY A 221 3.65 -11.90 0.19
C GLY A 221 2.75 -10.77 0.68
N SER A 222 3.13 -9.50 0.45
CA SER A 222 2.33 -8.32 0.84
C SER A 222 1.54 -7.73 -0.32
N GLN A 223 1.19 -8.53 -1.33
CA GLN A 223 0.45 -8.05 -2.50
C GLN A 223 -1.05 -7.97 -2.23
N SER A 224 -1.70 -6.99 -2.87
CA SER A 224 -3.15 -6.92 -2.98
C SER A 224 -3.70 -8.18 -3.65
N THR A 225 -4.72 -8.78 -3.05
CA THR A 225 -5.38 -9.99 -3.58
C THR A 225 -6.26 -9.68 -4.79
N TYR A 226 -6.64 -8.43 -4.97
CA TYR A 226 -7.51 -7.94 -6.03
C TYR A 226 -7.06 -8.39 -7.43
N TYR A 227 -5.77 -8.26 -7.74
CA TYR A 227 -5.24 -8.66 -9.03
C TYR A 227 -5.14 -10.18 -9.19
N CYS A 228 -4.94 -10.90 -8.10
CA CYS A 228 -4.91 -12.36 -8.10
C CYS A 228 -6.26 -12.97 -8.46
N LEU A 229 -7.33 -12.45 -7.89
CA LEU A 229 -8.69 -12.92 -8.16
C LEU A 229 -9.17 -12.60 -9.59
N LEU A 230 -8.62 -11.55 -10.21
CA LEU A 230 -8.96 -11.18 -11.59
C LEU A 230 -8.25 -12.03 -12.65
N TYR A 231 -7.02 -12.50 -12.37
CA TYR A 231 -6.16 -13.08 -13.40
C TYR A 231 -5.90 -14.57 -13.24
N THR A 232 -6.01 -15.12 -12.03
CA THR A 232 -5.77 -16.55 -11.79
C THR A 232 -6.67 -17.10 -10.69
N SER A 233 -7.30 -18.24 -10.94
CA SER A 233 -7.95 -19.04 -9.90
C SER A 233 -6.96 -19.69 -8.91
N ASP A 234 -5.67 -19.58 -9.16
CA ASP A 234 -4.60 -20.26 -8.42
C ASP A 234 -3.76 -19.29 -7.54
N ALA A 235 -3.95 -17.98 -7.68
CA ALA A 235 -3.13 -16.99 -6.96
C ALA A 235 -3.41 -16.92 -5.44
N ALA A 236 -4.49 -17.54 -4.98
CA ALA A 236 -4.72 -17.72 -3.54
C ALA A 236 -3.71 -18.68 -2.88
N ASP A 237 -2.97 -19.46 -3.66
CA ASP A 237 -1.92 -20.34 -3.13
C ASP A 237 -0.66 -19.57 -2.71
N ASP A 238 -0.45 -18.33 -3.23
CA ASP A 238 0.75 -17.53 -2.95
C ASP A 238 0.59 -16.50 -1.81
N LEU A 239 -0.64 -16.26 -1.36
CA LEU A 239 -0.93 -15.19 -0.40
C LEU A 239 -0.55 -15.48 1.06
N ILE A 240 -0.30 -16.73 1.42
CA ILE A 240 -0.06 -17.15 2.82
C ILE A 240 1.17 -18.07 2.92
N GLY A 241 2.02 -18.04 1.93
CA GLY A 241 3.23 -18.85 1.89
C GLY A 241 4.49 -18.02 2.07
N VAL A 242 4.92 -17.74 3.30
CA VAL A 242 6.32 -17.44 3.66
C VAL A 242 6.65 -18.11 4.97
#